data_20afdb715d16afb2af4754ff9f4d5cf4
#
_entry.id   20afdb715d16afb2af4754ff9f4d5cf4
#
_cell.length_a   1.000
_cell.length_b   1.000
_cell.length_c   1.000
_cell.angle_alpha   90.00
_cell.angle_beta   90.00
_cell.angle_gamma   90.00
#
_symmetry.space_group_name_H-M   'P 1'
#
loop_
_entity.id
_entity.type
_entity.pdbx_description
1 polymer ?
#
loop_
_entity_poly.entity_id
_entity_poly.type
_entity_poly.pdbx_seq_one_letter_code
_entity_poly.pdbx_strand_id
1 'polypeptide(L)'
;MTGFSSGYNIINTEKKVNNGFRLAAFACGVVLAALVVVMVLLARLNAYEDRTIPDFNAALDAGNYDEALAIYRSVQDQVLADNPDAKDNAHDERIKMLGNMEDIVQTKVDLICDRIVTSRYVPQYSDVEFLDSMQELTASVVAKRLNGLCEQYLLGKIEKPDVIFVFQQLSPISNFSAIANPLLREIDYIETATGDVRVAEKALAEGDYVEAVLRYQVVNGHYEGFVGDYSTKRITEIKAEMYEPMMDEGEHMLETYRYYSAEKLFSNLAAIFPEDDKIRSDLLVATGHTSKTIEYRGHVEVICIRSLIADTETAFGVEFGKGDTGLYLTGSEFEQMLENLYARGYVLVDPENMMSATDPGFILERNLTVPEGKKPLVIIIENLSYDPAAYVCGTCKRLVLNDEKQVCGEYTKKGKDGAVDSVINRTAESIGILDVFVSNHQDFTYDGAKGIVSIGGHDSCFGYVVSKEQIAVRNAQLTAANLPQEQYTDADIENNRNAVKAIVERLKDTGWKFASCTYGYLPNARKADMAAIMEDTQKWIEQIGSLMPDTHMISYPGGNYIYGTDERATFLKNNGFRIFFGAGPKPYHIYGDNYLYFDRTIISPNSMNNYDFSRLFDKDDVLDPIRRSRRQ
;
A
#
# COMPACT_ATOMS: atom_id res chain seq x y z
N MET A 1 10.66 -62.75 -28.86
CA MET A 1 10.83 -63.76 -27.77
C MET A 1 10.06 -63.24 -26.56
N THR A 2 9.08 -64.07 -26.14
CA THR A 2 8.41 -64.13 -24.80
C THR A 2 7.83 -62.82 -24.24
N GLY A 3 6.57 -62.50 -24.20
CA GLY A 3 5.42 -63.37 -23.87
C GLY A 3 5.18 -63.47 -22.39
N PHE A 4 4.28 -62.54 -21.81
CA PHE A 4 3.53 -62.94 -20.62
C PHE A 4 2.13 -62.29 -20.67
N SER A 5 1.15 -63.17 -20.85
CA SER A 5 -0.27 -62.93 -20.66
C SER A 5 -0.59 -63.01 -19.15
N SER A 6 -1.38 -62.11 -18.64
CA SER A 6 -2.08 -62.32 -17.36
C SER A 6 -3.56 -62.07 -17.60
N GLY A 7 -4.32 -63.15 -17.47
CA GLY A 7 -5.76 -63.17 -17.65
C GLY A 7 -6.48 -62.54 -16.48
N TYR A 8 -7.50 -61.76 -16.76
CA TYR A 8 -8.52 -61.36 -15.78
C TYR A 8 -9.72 -62.29 -15.88
N ASN A 9 -9.99 -62.99 -14.80
CA ASN A 9 -11.23 -63.74 -14.58
C ASN A 9 -12.42 -62.76 -14.45
N ILE A 10 -13.33 -62.82 -15.44
CA ILE A 10 -14.63 -62.15 -15.35
C ILE A 10 -15.57 -63.09 -14.57
N ILE A 11 -15.91 -62.68 -13.35
CA ILE A 11 -17.00 -63.35 -12.59
C ILE A 11 -18.32 -62.82 -13.14
N ASN A 12 -19.04 -63.68 -13.83
CA ASN A 12 -20.38 -63.46 -14.35
C ASN A 12 -21.40 -63.59 -13.19
N THR A 13 -21.86 -62.47 -12.62
CA THR A 13 -23.03 -62.50 -11.73
C THR A 13 -24.25 -62.02 -12.50
N GLU A 14 -25.01 -62.95 -13.02
CA GLU A 14 -26.39 -62.69 -13.48
C GLU A 14 -27.27 -62.21 -12.32
N LYS A 15 -27.50 -60.89 -12.24
CA LYS A 15 -28.55 -60.31 -11.43
C LYS A 15 -29.87 -60.46 -12.18
N LYS A 16 -30.79 -61.29 -11.64
CA LYS A 16 -32.21 -61.31 -12.02
C LYS A 16 -32.78 -59.89 -11.86
N VAL A 17 -32.95 -59.19 -12.98
CA VAL A 17 -33.65 -57.88 -12.99
C VAL A 17 -35.16 -58.16 -12.82
N ASN A 18 -35.71 -57.67 -11.75
CA ASN A 18 -37.11 -57.80 -11.37
C ASN A 18 -38.01 -57.12 -12.42
N ASN A 19 -39.01 -57.81 -12.98
CA ASN A 19 -39.89 -57.29 -14.04
C ASN A 19 -40.63 -56.00 -13.63
N GLY A 20 -40.82 -55.77 -12.35
CA GLY A 20 -41.40 -54.51 -11.83
C GLY A 20 -40.54 -53.28 -12.06
N PHE A 21 -39.20 -53.43 -12.05
CA PHE A 21 -38.27 -52.31 -12.29
C PHE A 21 -38.24 -51.94 -13.81
N ARG A 22 -38.41 -52.91 -14.71
CA ARG A 22 -38.51 -52.66 -16.14
C ARG A 22 -39.80 -51.94 -16.52
N LEU A 23 -40.92 -52.26 -15.86
CA LEU A 23 -42.21 -51.55 -16.07
C LEU A 23 -42.14 -50.11 -15.52
N ALA A 24 -41.52 -49.89 -14.36
CA ALA A 24 -41.33 -48.56 -13.80
C ALA A 24 -40.38 -47.70 -14.63
N ALA A 25 -39.27 -48.29 -15.11
CA ALA A 25 -38.33 -47.58 -15.99
C ALA A 25 -38.94 -47.23 -17.37
N PHE A 26 -39.82 -48.10 -17.90
CA PHE A 26 -40.56 -47.85 -19.13
C PHE A 26 -41.60 -46.74 -18.93
N ALA A 27 -42.35 -46.76 -17.80
CA ALA A 27 -43.31 -45.71 -17.44
C ALA A 27 -42.61 -44.36 -17.22
N CYS A 28 -41.47 -44.33 -16.51
CA CYS A 28 -40.65 -43.11 -16.39
C CYS A 28 -40.12 -42.59 -17.73
N GLY A 29 -39.68 -43.47 -18.61
CA GLY A 29 -39.24 -43.13 -19.95
C GLY A 29 -40.33 -42.51 -20.81
N VAL A 30 -41.56 -43.03 -20.73
CA VAL A 30 -42.74 -42.51 -21.45
C VAL A 30 -43.16 -41.14 -20.87
N VAL A 31 -43.12 -40.97 -19.55
CA VAL A 31 -43.40 -39.67 -18.91
C VAL A 31 -42.32 -38.65 -19.27
N LEU A 32 -41.05 -39.04 -19.30
CA LEU A 32 -39.96 -38.14 -19.68
C LEU A 32 -40.07 -37.75 -21.17
N ALA A 33 -40.38 -38.71 -22.05
CA ALA A 33 -40.62 -38.43 -23.45
C ALA A 33 -41.83 -37.54 -23.67
N ALA A 34 -42.92 -37.74 -22.91
CA ALA A 34 -44.08 -36.85 -22.95
C ALA A 34 -43.77 -35.44 -22.44
N LEU A 35 -42.95 -35.30 -21.37
CA LEU A 35 -42.44 -34.01 -20.85
C LEU A 35 -41.54 -33.32 -21.87
N VAL A 36 -40.66 -34.04 -22.55
CA VAL A 36 -39.81 -33.49 -23.61
C VAL A 36 -40.66 -33.05 -24.81
N VAL A 37 -41.69 -33.80 -25.20
CA VAL A 37 -42.63 -33.40 -26.25
C VAL A 37 -43.46 -32.18 -25.83
N VAL A 38 -43.92 -32.12 -24.60
CA VAL A 38 -44.61 -30.94 -24.05
C VAL A 38 -43.68 -29.74 -23.99
N MET A 39 -42.43 -29.92 -23.55
CA MET A 39 -41.40 -28.84 -23.56
C MET A 39 -41.06 -28.38 -24.99
N VAL A 40 -40.98 -29.28 -25.95
CA VAL A 40 -40.75 -28.93 -27.35
C VAL A 40 -41.99 -28.28 -27.97
N LEU A 41 -43.19 -28.72 -27.59
CA LEU A 41 -44.47 -28.05 -27.99
C LEU A 41 -44.63 -26.69 -27.30
N LEU A 42 -44.30 -26.57 -26.03
CA LEU A 42 -44.27 -25.27 -25.32
C LEU A 42 -43.17 -24.36 -25.87
N ALA A 43 -42.02 -24.89 -26.21
CA ALA A 43 -40.95 -24.15 -26.91
C ALA A 43 -41.37 -23.75 -28.31
N ARG A 44 -42.18 -24.56 -29.03
CA ARG A 44 -42.76 -24.19 -30.34
C ARG A 44 -43.99 -23.28 -30.23
N LEU A 45 -44.72 -23.32 -29.12
CA LEU A 45 -45.84 -22.41 -28.84
C LEU A 45 -45.34 -21.07 -28.29
N ASN A 46 -44.19 -21.06 -27.56
CA ASN A 46 -43.44 -19.85 -27.18
C ASN A 46 -42.48 -19.37 -28.28
N ALA A 47 -42.26 -20.15 -29.32
CA ALA A 47 -41.59 -19.70 -30.55
C ALA A 47 -42.61 -19.08 -31.53
N TYR A 48 -43.45 -18.18 -31.05
CA TYR A 48 -43.64 -16.95 -31.78
C TYR A 48 -42.27 -16.26 -31.62
N GLU A 49 -41.37 -16.57 -32.53
CA GLU A 49 -40.12 -15.82 -32.64
C GLU A 49 -40.56 -14.37 -32.72
N ASP A 50 -40.24 -13.62 -31.66
CA ASP A 50 -40.47 -12.17 -31.73
C ASP A 50 -39.56 -11.65 -32.85
N ARG A 51 -40.15 -11.42 -33.99
CA ARG A 51 -39.46 -10.98 -35.21
C ARG A 51 -39.11 -9.50 -35.18
N THR A 52 -39.47 -8.81 -34.11
CA THR A 52 -39.30 -7.36 -33.99
C THR A 52 -37.84 -6.93 -34.24
N ILE A 53 -36.85 -7.58 -33.60
CA ILE A 53 -35.42 -7.29 -33.84
C ILE A 53 -34.96 -7.74 -35.24
N PRO A 54 -35.27 -8.98 -35.72
CA PRO A 54 -34.97 -9.40 -37.10
C PRO A 54 -35.57 -8.50 -38.15
N ASP A 55 -36.85 -8.08 -37.99
CA ASP A 55 -37.53 -7.22 -38.94
C ASP A 55 -36.95 -5.79 -38.92
N PHE A 56 -36.62 -5.26 -37.75
CA PHE A 56 -35.89 -3.99 -37.61
C PHE A 56 -34.54 -4.03 -38.35
N ASN A 57 -33.74 -5.09 -38.15
CA ASN A 57 -32.48 -5.27 -38.86
C ASN A 57 -32.66 -5.39 -40.38
N ALA A 58 -33.63 -6.17 -40.81
CA ALA A 58 -33.94 -6.34 -42.25
C ALA A 58 -34.36 -4.99 -42.90
N ALA A 59 -35.15 -4.19 -42.23
CA ALA A 59 -35.51 -2.84 -42.67
C ALA A 59 -34.28 -1.92 -42.77
N LEU A 60 -33.39 -1.94 -41.75
CA LEU A 60 -32.16 -1.16 -41.78
C LEU A 60 -31.22 -1.57 -42.92
N ASP A 61 -31.06 -2.87 -43.15
CA ASP A 61 -30.16 -3.40 -44.19
C ASP A 61 -30.73 -3.16 -45.61
N ALA A 62 -32.07 -3.10 -45.73
CA ALA A 62 -32.75 -2.77 -46.99
C ALA A 62 -32.78 -1.25 -47.28
N GLY A 63 -32.34 -0.40 -46.33
CA GLY A 63 -32.45 1.06 -46.43
C GLY A 63 -33.87 1.59 -46.19
N ASN A 64 -34.79 0.78 -45.66
CA ASN A 64 -36.17 1.16 -45.34
C ASN A 64 -36.24 1.81 -43.95
N TYR A 65 -35.64 2.98 -43.79
CA TYR A 65 -35.47 3.64 -42.50
C TYR A 65 -36.78 4.06 -41.83
N ASP A 66 -37.80 4.46 -42.63
CA ASP A 66 -39.14 4.77 -42.12
C ASP A 66 -39.80 3.54 -41.47
N GLU A 67 -39.62 2.35 -42.05
CA GLU A 67 -40.12 1.09 -41.53
C GLU A 67 -39.39 0.72 -40.24
N ALA A 68 -38.06 0.85 -40.21
CA ALA A 68 -37.26 0.62 -39.00
C ALA A 68 -37.70 1.55 -37.85
N LEU A 69 -37.89 2.85 -38.11
CA LEU A 69 -38.40 3.80 -37.11
C LEU A 69 -39.81 3.47 -36.65
N ALA A 70 -40.69 3.02 -37.56
CA ALA A 70 -42.03 2.61 -37.19
C ALA A 70 -42.04 1.39 -36.24
N ILE A 71 -41.13 0.41 -36.46
CA ILE A 71 -40.94 -0.74 -35.56
C ILE A 71 -40.44 -0.25 -34.20
N TYR A 72 -39.41 0.58 -34.14
CA TYR A 72 -38.87 1.13 -32.90
C TYR A 72 -39.93 1.88 -32.08
N ARG A 73 -40.65 2.82 -32.73
CA ARG A 73 -41.70 3.60 -32.09
C ARG A 73 -42.85 2.73 -31.58
N SER A 74 -43.21 1.67 -32.32
CA SER A 74 -44.25 0.72 -31.88
C SER A 74 -43.86 0.03 -30.55
N VAL A 75 -42.59 -0.35 -30.37
CA VAL A 75 -42.14 -0.93 -29.11
C VAL A 75 -42.05 0.13 -28.01
N GLN A 76 -41.61 1.33 -28.34
CA GLN A 76 -41.55 2.47 -27.40
C GLN A 76 -42.94 2.85 -26.88
N ASP A 77 -43.94 2.93 -27.76
CA ASP A 77 -45.34 3.19 -27.37
C ASP A 77 -45.89 2.11 -26.45
N GLN A 78 -45.52 0.84 -26.69
CA GLN A 78 -45.88 -0.28 -25.80
C GLN A 78 -45.23 -0.16 -24.41
N VAL A 79 -43.96 0.20 -24.34
CA VAL A 79 -43.26 0.43 -23.05
C VAL A 79 -43.90 1.57 -22.28
N LEU A 80 -44.27 2.67 -22.96
CA LEU A 80 -44.95 3.81 -22.35
C LEU A 80 -46.39 3.50 -21.89
N ALA A 81 -47.07 2.54 -22.54
CA ALA A 81 -48.41 2.10 -22.19
C ALA A 81 -48.40 1.07 -21.04
N ASP A 82 -47.27 0.45 -20.76
CA ASP A 82 -47.14 -0.54 -19.70
C ASP A 82 -47.20 0.12 -18.30
N ASN A 83 -47.77 -0.60 -17.32
CA ASN A 83 -47.75 -0.15 -15.94
C ASN A 83 -46.41 -0.53 -15.30
N PRO A 84 -45.55 0.41 -14.91
CA PRO A 84 -44.23 0.12 -14.34
C PRO A 84 -44.31 -0.62 -12.99
N ASP A 85 -45.45 -0.58 -12.28
CA ASP A 85 -45.64 -1.28 -11.02
C ASP A 85 -46.14 -2.74 -11.20
N ALA A 86 -46.54 -3.12 -12.43
CA ALA A 86 -46.83 -4.50 -12.72
C ALA A 86 -45.53 -5.27 -12.85
N LYS A 87 -45.33 -6.27 -12.00
CA LYS A 87 -44.24 -7.26 -12.14
C LYS A 87 -44.51 -8.13 -13.37
N ASP A 88 -44.44 -7.55 -14.56
CA ASP A 88 -44.66 -8.22 -15.83
C ASP A 88 -43.32 -8.34 -16.58
N ASN A 89 -42.87 -9.57 -16.81
CA ASN A 89 -41.69 -9.86 -17.60
C ASN A 89 -41.76 -9.24 -19.02
N ALA A 90 -42.95 -8.98 -19.54
CA ALA A 90 -43.13 -8.40 -20.87
C ALA A 90 -42.65 -6.95 -20.95
N HIS A 91 -42.74 -6.16 -19.89
CA HIS A 91 -42.19 -4.80 -19.82
C HIS A 91 -40.64 -4.83 -19.91
N ASP A 92 -40.01 -5.67 -19.10
CA ASP A 92 -38.53 -5.82 -19.08
C ASP A 92 -38.00 -6.31 -20.44
N GLU A 93 -38.75 -7.24 -21.10
CA GLU A 93 -38.40 -7.74 -22.42
C GLU A 93 -38.48 -6.62 -23.48
N ARG A 94 -39.51 -5.75 -23.44
CA ARG A 94 -39.64 -4.61 -24.36
C ARG A 94 -38.58 -3.56 -24.15
N ILE A 95 -38.22 -3.23 -22.92
CA ILE A 95 -37.07 -2.35 -22.61
C ILE A 95 -35.79 -2.93 -23.21
N LYS A 96 -35.58 -4.24 -23.02
CA LYS A 96 -34.41 -4.93 -23.60
C LYS A 96 -34.42 -4.91 -25.13
N MET A 97 -35.58 -5.03 -25.76
CA MET A 97 -35.70 -4.90 -27.22
C MET A 97 -35.34 -3.49 -27.70
N LEU A 98 -35.81 -2.43 -27.02
CA LEU A 98 -35.41 -1.05 -27.35
C LEU A 98 -33.90 -0.88 -27.22
N GLY A 99 -33.31 -1.32 -26.12
CA GLY A 99 -31.85 -1.29 -25.93
C GLY A 99 -31.10 -2.01 -27.06
N ASN A 100 -31.55 -3.20 -27.46
CA ASN A 100 -30.95 -3.94 -28.57
C ASN A 100 -31.04 -3.17 -29.91
N MET A 101 -32.15 -2.52 -30.21
CA MET A 101 -32.32 -1.70 -31.44
C MET A 101 -31.39 -0.47 -31.39
N GLU A 102 -31.32 0.19 -30.24
CA GLU A 102 -30.42 1.32 -30.01
C GLU A 102 -28.94 0.89 -30.17
N ASP A 103 -28.54 -0.27 -29.62
CA ASP A 103 -27.18 -0.83 -29.76
C ASP A 103 -26.85 -1.14 -31.24
N ILE A 104 -27.81 -1.64 -32.02
CA ILE A 104 -27.61 -1.90 -33.45
C ILE A 104 -27.34 -0.60 -34.20
N VAL A 105 -28.17 0.43 -33.94
CA VAL A 105 -28.00 1.75 -34.55
C VAL A 105 -26.69 2.38 -34.10
N GLN A 106 -26.37 2.32 -32.81
CA GLN A 106 -25.12 2.81 -32.27
C GLN A 106 -23.92 2.13 -32.97
N THR A 107 -23.92 0.79 -33.09
CA THR A 107 -22.86 0.04 -33.76
C THR A 107 -22.63 0.53 -35.19
N LYS A 108 -23.70 0.77 -35.93
CA LYS A 108 -23.64 1.25 -37.33
C LYS A 108 -23.12 2.69 -37.41
N VAL A 109 -23.54 3.58 -36.50
CA VAL A 109 -23.02 4.96 -36.38
C VAL A 109 -21.53 4.93 -36.01
N ASP A 110 -21.14 4.12 -35.03
CA ASP A 110 -19.75 3.99 -34.58
C ASP A 110 -18.87 3.51 -35.73
N LEU A 111 -19.32 2.52 -36.52
CA LEU A 111 -18.57 2.03 -37.68
C LEU A 111 -18.33 3.13 -38.72
N ILE A 112 -19.36 3.97 -39.02
CA ILE A 112 -19.21 5.09 -39.93
C ILE A 112 -18.23 6.11 -39.38
N CYS A 113 -18.37 6.50 -38.10
CA CYS A 113 -17.49 7.46 -37.45
C CYS A 113 -16.05 6.95 -37.39
N ASP A 114 -15.83 5.70 -37.03
CA ASP A 114 -14.49 5.10 -36.95
C ASP A 114 -13.79 5.06 -38.32
N ARG A 115 -14.54 4.78 -39.39
CA ARG A 115 -14.00 4.86 -40.77
C ARG A 115 -13.62 6.28 -41.15
N ILE A 116 -14.42 7.29 -40.74
CA ILE A 116 -14.07 8.70 -40.97
C ILE A 116 -12.76 9.05 -40.25
N VAL A 117 -12.60 8.64 -38.95
CA VAL A 117 -11.42 8.94 -38.15
C VAL A 117 -10.19 8.19 -38.67
N THR A 118 -10.29 6.86 -38.82
CA THR A 118 -9.11 6.00 -39.06
C THR A 118 -8.66 5.99 -40.52
N SER A 119 -9.58 6.12 -41.47
CA SER A 119 -9.33 5.97 -42.91
C SER A 119 -9.57 7.27 -43.70
N ARG A 120 -9.86 8.37 -43.02
CA ARG A 120 -10.31 9.63 -43.68
C ARG A 120 -11.41 9.40 -44.71
N TYR A 121 -12.33 8.49 -44.35
CA TYR A 121 -13.45 8.10 -45.19
C TYR A 121 -14.43 9.27 -45.35
N VAL A 122 -14.87 9.50 -46.57
CA VAL A 122 -15.97 10.42 -46.88
C VAL A 122 -17.25 9.59 -46.93
N PRO A 123 -18.28 9.89 -46.07
CA PRO A 123 -19.54 9.14 -46.05
C PRO A 123 -20.21 9.08 -47.44
N GLN A 124 -20.63 7.90 -47.84
CA GLN A 124 -21.38 7.72 -49.09
C GLN A 124 -22.85 8.11 -48.90
N TYR A 125 -23.60 8.19 -50.01
CA TYR A 125 -25.01 8.56 -49.97
C TYR A 125 -25.81 7.69 -48.99
N SER A 126 -25.57 6.38 -49.00
CA SER A 126 -26.23 5.43 -48.08
C SER A 126 -25.92 5.68 -46.61
N ASP A 127 -24.69 6.12 -46.28
CA ASP A 127 -24.35 6.47 -44.89
C ASP A 127 -25.03 7.75 -44.46
N VAL A 128 -25.08 8.76 -45.36
CA VAL A 128 -25.75 10.04 -45.11
C VAL A 128 -27.25 9.82 -44.96
N GLU A 129 -27.87 9.06 -45.85
CA GLU A 129 -29.28 8.72 -45.81
C GLU A 129 -29.67 7.98 -44.53
N PHE A 130 -28.85 7.02 -44.09
CA PHE A 130 -29.01 6.33 -42.79
C PHE A 130 -28.97 7.32 -41.64
N LEU A 131 -27.92 8.14 -41.56
CA LEU A 131 -27.73 9.09 -40.46
C LEU A 131 -28.82 10.13 -40.38
N ASP A 132 -29.33 10.60 -41.53
CA ASP A 132 -30.35 11.62 -41.62
C ASP A 132 -31.76 11.06 -41.37
N SER A 133 -32.09 9.93 -42.00
CA SER A 133 -33.43 9.31 -41.85
C SER A 133 -33.66 8.72 -40.47
N MET A 134 -32.60 8.19 -39.83
CA MET A 134 -32.64 7.61 -38.47
C MET A 134 -32.30 8.62 -37.37
N GLN A 135 -32.38 9.89 -37.61
CA GLN A 135 -31.93 10.98 -36.76
C GLN A 135 -32.43 10.87 -35.30
N GLU A 136 -33.64 10.39 -35.09
CA GLU A 136 -34.21 10.18 -33.75
C GLU A 136 -33.31 9.32 -32.86
N LEU A 137 -32.62 8.35 -33.45
CA LEU A 137 -31.72 7.43 -32.77
C LEU A 137 -30.23 7.79 -32.96
N THR A 138 -29.87 8.37 -34.10
CA THR A 138 -28.46 8.63 -34.42
C THR A 138 -27.94 9.94 -33.86
N ALA A 139 -28.79 10.94 -33.60
CA ALA A 139 -28.35 12.26 -33.15
C ALA A 139 -27.64 12.24 -31.81
N SER A 140 -28.14 11.48 -30.82
CA SER A 140 -27.52 11.32 -29.50
C SER A 140 -26.18 10.58 -29.59
N VAL A 141 -26.11 9.56 -30.45
CA VAL A 141 -24.87 8.77 -30.65
C VAL A 141 -23.81 9.64 -31.33
N VAL A 142 -24.18 10.38 -32.37
CA VAL A 142 -23.25 11.31 -33.05
C VAL A 142 -22.80 12.40 -32.10
N ALA A 143 -23.68 12.98 -31.28
CA ALA A 143 -23.30 13.97 -30.27
C ALA A 143 -22.27 13.39 -29.28
N LYS A 144 -22.51 12.18 -28.78
CA LYS A 144 -21.58 11.49 -27.90
C LYS A 144 -20.22 11.25 -28.57
N ARG A 145 -20.20 10.84 -29.85
CA ARG A 145 -18.95 10.64 -30.62
C ARG A 145 -18.20 11.95 -30.85
N LEU A 146 -18.87 13.03 -31.21
CA LEU A 146 -18.23 14.33 -31.40
C LEU A 146 -17.65 14.89 -30.10
N ASN A 147 -18.37 14.76 -28.98
CA ASN A 147 -17.85 15.10 -27.66
C ASN A 147 -16.63 14.22 -27.30
N GLY A 148 -16.69 12.91 -27.54
CA GLY A 148 -15.58 11.99 -27.30
C GLY A 148 -14.34 12.32 -28.14
N LEU A 149 -14.50 12.81 -29.36
CA LEU A 149 -13.40 13.31 -30.20
C LEU A 149 -12.77 14.58 -29.63
N CYS A 150 -13.60 15.50 -29.11
CA CYS A 150 -13.13 16.70 -28.42
C CYS A 150 -12.36 16.32 -27.13
N GLU A 151 -12.86 15.33 -26.37
CA GLU A 151 -12.14 14.79 -25.20
C GLU A 151 -10.77 14.19 -25.60
N GLN A 152 -10.72 13.37 -26.66
CA GLN A 152 -9.46 12.80 -27.14
C GLN A 152 -8.47 13.88 -27.60
N TYR A 153 -8.97 14.93 -28.24
CA TYR A 153 -8.16 16.07 -28.64
C TYR A 153 -7.64 16.86 -27.42
N LEU A 154 -8.51 17.16 -26.46
CA LEU A 154 -8.16 17.82 -25.20
C LEU A 154 -7.07 17.04 -24.43
N LEU A 155 -7.15 15.70 -24.47
CA LEU A 155 -6.15 14.80 -23.87
C LEU A 155 -4.88 14.61 -24.73
N GLY A 156 -4.83 15.22 -25.93
CA GLY A 156 -3.70 15.09 -26.85
C GLY A 156 -3.55 13.69 -27.48
N LYS A 157 -4.64 12.92 -27.55
CA LYS A 157 -4.67 11.56 -28.14
C LYS A 157 -4.87 11.58 -29.66
N ILE A 158 -5.43 12.65 -30.19
CA ILE A 158 -5.65 12.88 -31.62
C ILE A 158 -5.27 14.31 -31.99
N GLU A 159 -4.98 14.53 -33.28
CA GLU A 159 -4.54 15.82 -33.82
C GLU A 159 -5.74 16.69 -34.26
N LYS A 160 -5.60 18.02 -34.15
CA LYS A 160 -6.60 18.99 -34.59
C LYS A 160 -7.15 18.76 -36.00
N PRO A 161 -6.30 18.50 -37.04
CA PRO A 161 -6.78 18.24 -38.39
C PRO A 161 -7.72 17.04 -38.52
N ASP A 162 -7.57 16.02 -37.67
CA ASP A 162 -8.41 14.82 -37.69
C ASP A 162 -9.78 15.12 -37.09
N VAL A 163 -9.82 15.88 -36.00
CA VAL A 163 -11.08 16.35 -35.40
C VAL A 163 -11.85 17.21 -36.40
N ILE A 164 -11.21 18.24 -36.97
CA ILE A 164 -11.82 19.13 -37.95
C ILE A 164 -12.36 18.33 -39.13
N PHE A 165 -11.61 17.33 -39.63
CA PHE A 165 -12.05 16.49 -40.74
C PHE A 165 -13.35 15.78 -40.42
N VAL A 166 -13.48 15.13 -39.27
CA VAL A 166 -14.69 14.42 -38.86
C VAL A 166 -15.90 15.38 -38.80
N PHE A 167 -15.70 16.54 -38.18
CA PHE A 167 -16.75 17.56 -38.08
C PHE A 167 -17.21 18.05 -39.48
N GLN A 168 -16.29 18.23 -40.41
CA GLN A 168 -16.57 18.63 -41.79
C GLN A 168 -17.37 17.56 -42.55
N GLN A 169 -17.18 16.27 -42.23
CA GLN A 169 -17.93 15.17 -42.85
C GLN A 169 -19.36 15.04 -42.31
N LEU A 170 -19.56 15.34 -41.02
CA LEU A 170 -20.84 15.13 -40.33
C LEU A 170 -21.71 16.41 -40.31
N SER A 171 -21.14 17.60 -40.27
CA SER A 171 -21.90 18.86 -40.19
C SER A 171 -22.82 19.16 -41.36
N PRO A 172 -22.61 18.69 -42.62
CA PRO A 172 -23.53 18.86 -43.70
C PRO A 172 -24.82 18.02 -43.60
N ILE A 173 -24.83 16.99 -42.76
CA ILE A 173 -25.98 16.11 -42.54
C ILE A 173 -27.01 16.88 -41.72
N SER A 174 -28.28 16.83 -42.10
CA SER A 174 -29.38 17.55 -41.45
C SER A 174 -29.31 17.42 -39.93
N ASN A 175 -29.55 18.50 -39.22
CA ASN A 175 -29.53 18.62 -37.75
C ASN A 175 -28.21 18.33 -37.03
N PHE A 176 -27.21 17.64 -37.60
CA PHE A 176 -25.90 17.46 -36.96
C PHE A 176 -25.10 18.77 -36.93
N SER A 177 -25.40 19.71 -37.80
CA SER A 177 -24.84 21.05 -37.76
C SER A 177 -25.12 21.77 -36.44
N ALA A 178 -26.28 21.53 -35.83
CA ALA A 178 -26.62 22.09 -34.52
C ALA A 178 -25.74 21.52 -33.38
N ILE A 179 -25.22 20.31 -33.55
CA ILE A 179 -24.32 19.63 -32.60
C ILE A 179 -22.86 19.98 -32.91
N ALA A 180 -22.47 19.89 -34.18
CA ALA A 180 -21.09 20.05 -34.64
C ALA A 180 -20.59 21.48 -34.58
N ASN A 181 -21.38 22.46 -35.00
CA ASN A 181 -20.97 23.86 -35.12
C ASN A 181 -20.61 24.53 -33.78
N PRO A 182 -21.30 24.29 -32.64
CA PRO A 182 -20.86 24.79 -31.35
C PRO A 182 -19.47 24.26 -30.96
N LEU A 183 -19.25 22.95 -31.07
CA LEU A 183 -17.99 22.32 -30.75
C LEU A 183 -16.84 22.79 -31.66
N LEU A 184 -17.10 22.95 -32.96
CA LEU A 184 -16.10 23.51 -33.89
C LEU A 184 -15.62 24.90 -33.50
N ARG A 185 -16.49 25.74 -32.93
CA ARG A 185 -16.11 27.07 -32.44
C ARG A 185 -15.20 27.02 -31.21
N GLU A 186 -15.30 25.96 -30.45
CA GLU A 186 -14.49 25.76 -29.20
C GLU A 186 -13.14 25.08 -29.45
N ILE A 187 -12.88 24.59 -30.67
CA ILE A 187 -11.64 23.84 -30.98
C ILE A 187 -10.37 24.62 -30.61
N ASP A 188 -10.34 25.93 -30.84
CA ASP A 188 -9.17 26.75 -30.47
C ASP A 188 -9.03 26.90 -28.94
N TYR A 189 -10.14 26.92 -28.19
CA TYR A 189 -10.12 26.89 -26.72
C TYR A 189 -9.65 25.54 -26.19
N ILE A 190 -10.10 24.45 -26.79
CA ILE A 190 -9.65 23.09 -26.47
C ILE A 190 -8.12 22.99 -26.64
N GLU A 191 -7.59 23.52 -27.75
CA GLU A 191 -6.14 23.55 -28.02
C GLU A 191 -5.38 24.28 -26.91
N THR A 192 -5.87 25.43 -26.48
CA THR A 192 -5.23 26.22 -25.42
C THR A 192 -5.25 25.49 -24.06
N ALA A 193 -6.34 24.78 -23.76
CA ALA A 193 -6.52 24.07 -22.49
C ALA A 193 -5.73 22.76 -22.39
N THR A 194 -5.29 22.18 -23.53
CA THR A 194 -4.61 20.86 -23.56
C THR A 194 -3.42 20.78 -22.61
N GLY A 195 -2.65 21.88 -22.49
CA GLY A 195 -1.49 21.95 -21.60
C GLY A 195 -1.88 21.82 -20.12
N ASP A 196 -2.90 22.58 -19.70
CA ASP A 196 -3.35 22.62 -18.31
C ASP A 196 -4.03 21.30 -17.91
N VAL A 197 -4.87 20.74 -18.80
CA VAL A 197 -5.52 19.43 -18.60
C VAL A 197 -4.48 18.31 -18.48
N ARG A 198 -3.42 18.34 -19.28
CA ARG A 198 -2.33 17.36 -19.21
C ARG A 198 -1.65 17.35 -17.83
N VAL A 199 -1.47 18.52 -17.22
CA VAL A 199 -0.89 18.63 -15.87
C VAL A 199 -1.82 17.99 -14.84
N ALA A 200 -3.15 18.22 -14.95
CA ALA A 200 -4.16 17.62 -14.07
C ALA A 200 -4.20 16.08 -14.22
N GLU A 201 -4.24 15.58 -15.46
CA GLU A 201 -4.25 14.13 -15.74
C GLU A 201 -2.94 13.44 -15.32
N LYS A 202 -1.80 14.14 -15.42
CA LYS A 202 -0.54 13.62 -14.91
C LYS A 202 -0.57 13.44 -13.39
N ALA A 203 -1.06 14.43 -12.65
CA ALA A 203 -1.22 14.32 -11.20
C ALA A 203 -2.14 13.14 -10.83
N LEU A 204 -3.25 12.97 -11.56
CA LEU A 204 -4.16 11.84 -11.36
C LEU A 204 -3.47 10.48 -11.64
N ALA A 205 -2.69 10.39 -12.70
CA ALA A 205 -1.93 9.16 -13.03
C ALA A 205 -0.84 8.83 -12.00
N GLU A 206 -0.34 9.83 -11.30
CA GLU A 206 0.61 9.70 -10.20
C GLU A 206 -0.08 9.40 -8.86
N GLY A 207 -1.42 9.35 -8.82
CA GLY A 207 -2.22 9.11 -7.62
C GLY A 207 -2.39 10.35 -6.72
N ASP A 208 -1.95 11.53 -7.18
CA ASP A 208 -2.14 12.79 -6.45
C ASP A 208 -3.52 13.39 -6.78
N TYR A 209 -4.55 12.81 -6.16
CA TYR A 209 -5.95 13.23 -6.33
C TYR A 209 -6.16 14.70 -5.94
N VAL A 210 -5.50 15.15 -4.87
CA VAL A 210 -5.63 16.53 -4.38
C VAL A 210 -5.15 17.52 -5.43
N GLU A 211 -3.92 17.32 -5.94
CA GLU A 211 -3.35 18.17 -6.98
C GLU A 211 -4.19 18.10 -8.26
N ALA A 212 -4.67 16.91 -8.65
CA ALA A 212 -5.51 16.74 -9.82
C ALA A 212 -6.80 17.59 -9.72
N VAL A 213 -7.52 17.53 -8.60
CA VAL A 213 -8.73 18.34 -8.37
C VAL A 213 -8.42 19.83 -8.42
N LEU A 214 -7.37 20.27 -7.72
CA LEU A 214 -6.97 21.68 -7.70
C LEU A 214 -6.62 22.19 -9.11
N ARG A 215 -5.91 21.39 -9.91
CA ARG A 215 -5.61 21.73 -11.32
C ARG A 215 -6.87 21.80 -12.17
N TYR A 216 -7.79 20.85 -12.04
CA TYR A 216 -9.06 20.91 -12.74
C TYR A 216 -9.94 22.08 -12.30
N GLN A 217 -9.91 22.50 -11.04
CA GLN A 217 -10.58 23.71 -10.58
C GLN A 217 -10.03 24.97 -11.25
N VAL A 218 -8.69 25.04 -11.43
CA VAL A 218 -8.06 26.14 -12.17
C VAL A 218 -8.51 26.12 -13.64
N VAL A 219 -8.51 24.96 -14.30
CA VAL A 219 -9.02 24.80 -15.66
C VAL A 219 -10.48 25.26 -15.75
N ASN A 220 -11.32 24.77 -14.86
CA ASN A 220 -12.74 25.14 -14.82
C ASN A 220 -12.98 26.66 -14.59
N GLY A 221 -12.09 27.31 -13.86
CA GLY A 221 -12.14 28.77 -13.63
C GLY A 221 -11.67 29.61 -14.83
N HIS A 222 -10.88 29.04 -15.75
CA HIS A 222 -10.34 29.74 -16.92
C HIS A 222 -11.11 29.49 -18.22
N TYR A 223 -11.78 28.34 -18.32
CA TYR A 223 -12.43 27.90 -19.55
C TYR A 223 -13.91 27.63 -19.32
N GLU A 224 -14.75 28.14 -20.22
CA GLU A 224 -16.18 27.84 -20.26
C GLU A 224 -16.48 26.79 -21.34
N GLY A 225 -17.75 26.45 -21.56
CA GLY A 225 -18.22 25.55 -22.62
C GLY A 225 -17.69 24.13 -22.42
N PHE A 226 -17.27 23.48 -23.50
CA PHE A 226 -16.85 22.08 -23.50
C PHE A 226 -15.74 21.78 -22.46
N VAL A 227 -14.72 22.63 -22.38
CA VAL A 227 -13.59 22.43 -21.45
C VAL A 227 -14.04 22.60 -19.99
N GLY A 228 -14.89 23.58 -19.71
CA GLY A 228 -15.48 23.79 -18.39
C GLY A 228 -16.36 22.61 -17.96
N ASP A 229 -17.24 22.15 -18.87
CA ASP A 229 -18.12 20.99 -18.63
C ASP A 229 -17.31 19.70 -18.39
N TYR A 230 -16.27 19.47 -19.21
CA TYR A 230 -15.35 18.36 -19.05
C TYR A 230 -14.67 18.42 -17.68
N SER A 231 -14.13 19.58 -17.30
CA SER A 231 -13.43 19.77 -16.03
C SER A 231 -14.37 19.54 -14.84
N THR A 232 -15.61 20.03 -14.91
CA THR A 232 -16.63 19.84 -13.88
C THR A 232 -16.95 18.35 -13.69
N LYS A 233 -17.12 17.63 -14.81
CA LYS A 233 -17.32 16.17 -14.80
C LYS A 233 -16.14 15.46 -14.14
N ARG A 234 -14.90 15.78 -14.58
CA ARG A 234 -13.68 15.18 -14.01
C ARG A 234 -13.53 15.46 -12.52
N ILE A 235 -13.76 16.71 -12.08
CA ILE A 235 -13.75 17.05 -10.64
C ILE A 235 -14.74 16.17 -9.88
N THR A 236 -15.95 15.98 -10.40
CA THR A 236 -16.97 15.16 -9.75
C THR A 236 -16.54 13.69 -9.64
N GLU A 237 -16.01 13.13 -10.74
CA GLU A 237 -15.51 11.75 -10.78
C GLU A 237 -14.34 11.55 -9.78
N ILE A 238 -13.34 12.41 -9.84
CA ILE A 238 -12.15 12.34 -8.95
C ILE A 238 -12.58 12.51 -7.48
N LYS A 239 -13.47 13.45 -7.17
CA LYS A 239 -13.98 13.64 -5.81
C LYS A 239 -14.70 12.40 -5.27
N ALA A 240 -15.46 11.71 -6.10
CA ALA A 240 -16.12 10.46 -5.70
C ALA A 240 -15.13 9.32 -5.48
N GLU A 241 -14.07 9.25 -6.29
CA GLU A 241 -13.04 8.21 -6.21
C GLU A 241 -12.08 8.42 -5.02
N MET A 242 -11.70 9.69 -4.76
CA MET A 242 -10.69 10.01 -3.75
C MET A 242 -11.21 10.02 -2.30
N TYR A 243 -12.51 10.24 -2.08
CA TYR A 243 -13.05 10.56 -0.76
C TYR A 243 -12.72 9.49 0.28
N GLU A 244 -13.19 8.26 0.09
CA GLU A 244 -12.96 7.18 1.05
C GLU A 244 -11.47 6.86 1.26
N PRO A 245 -10.64 6.66 0.20
CA PRO A 245 -9.22 6.38 0.40
C PRO A 245 -8.48 7.51 1.15
N MET A 246 -8.80 8.77 0.88
CA MET A 246 -8.14 9.89 1.55
C MET A 246 -8.62 10.06 2.99
N MET A 247 -9.88 9.76 3.28
CA MET A 247 -10.41 9.74 4.64
C MET A 247 -9.77 8.63 5.46
N ASP A 248 -9.68 7.42 4.93
CA ASP A 248 -9.02 6.28 5.58
C ASP A 248 -7.54 6.59 5.86
N GLU A 249 -6.83 7.19 4.89
CA GLU A 249 -5.44 7.61 5.07
C GLU A 249 -5.31 8.68 6.18
N GLY A 250 -6.18 9.68 6.17
CA GLY A 250 -6.18 10.76 7.17
C GLY A 250 -6.48 10.24 8.57
N GLU A 251 -7.48 9.38 8.73
CA GLU A 251 -7.80 8.75 10.01
C GLU A 251 -6.63 7.89 10.52
N HIS A 252 -6.02 7.11 9.64
CA HIS A 252 -4.82 6.34 9.97
C HIS A 252 -3.64 7.23 10.40
N MET A 253 -3.48 8.41 9.75
CA MET A 253 -2.48 9.39 10.20
C MET A 253 -2.78 9.90 11.62
N LEU A 254 -4.04 10.16 11.97
CA LEU A 254 -4.42 10.56 13.34
C LEU A 254 -4.15 9.44 14.35
N GLU A 255 -4.50 8.20 14.05
CA GLU A 255 -4.27 7.03 14.90
C GLU A 255 -2.78 6.76 15.16
N THR A 256 -1.92 7.12 14.20
CA THR A 256 -0.47 6.92 14.27
C THR A 256 0.31 8.18 14.67
N TYR A 257 -0.39 9.20 15.17
CA TYR A 257 0.17 10.48 15.65
C TYR A 257 0.89 11.30 14.57
N ARG A 258 0.53 11.13 13.30
CA ARG A 258 1.06 11.86 12.15
C ARG A 258 0.28 13.16 11.94
N TYR A 259 0.23 13.97 12.98
CA TYR A 259 -0.67 15.12 13.04
C TYR A 259 -0.34 16.23 12.03
N TYR A 260 0.94 16.46 11.72
CA TYR A 260 1.34 17.47 10.73
C TYR A 260 0.98 17.03 9.30
N SER A 261 1.16 15.76 8.99
CA SER A 261 0.71 15.19 7.72
C SER A 261 -0.81 15.17 7.63
N ALA A 262 -1.51 14.79 8.70
CA ALA A 262 -2.98 14.79 8.78
C ALA A 262 -3.54 16.22 8.62
N GLU A 263 -2.97 17.22 9.30
CA GLU A 263 -3.36 18.63 9.15
C GLU A 263 -3.26 19.09 7.69
N LYS A 264 -2.17 18.76 7.02
CA LYS A 264 -1.98 19.09 5.61
C LYS A 264 -3.02 18.41 4.72
N LEU A 265 -3.26 17.10 4.92
CA LEU A 265 -4.23 16.32 4.15
C LEU A 265 -5.65 16.87 4.36
N PHE A 266 -6.11 16.98 5.62
CA PHE A 266 -7.44 17.47 5.93
C PHE A 266 -7.66 18.94 5.56
N SER A 267 -6.63 19.78 5.58
CA SER A 267 -6.70 21.15 5.07
C SER A 267 -7.00 21.16 3.56
N ASN A 268 -6.32 20.31 2.80
CA ASN A 268 -6.58 20.16 1.37
C ASN A 268 -7.98 19.58 1.11
N LEU A 269 -8.38 18.56 1.87
CA LEU A 269 -9.72 17.97 1.75
C LEU A 269 -10.82 18.98 2.13
N ALA A 270 -10.63 19.79 3.15
CA ALA A 270 -11.58 20.84 3.53
C ALA A 270 -11.76 21.91 2.44
N ALA A 271 -10.70 22.22 1.69
CA ALA A 271 -10.80 23.11 0.52
C ALA A 271 -11.59 22.47 -0.64
N ILE A 272 -11.52 21.16 -0.79
CA ILE A 272 -12.21 20.39 -1.84
C ILE A 272 -13.66 20.08 -1.44
N PHE A 273 -13.90 19.79 -0.16
CA PHE A 273 -15.19 19.41 0.43
C PHE A 273 -15.59 20.38 1.56
N PRO A 274 -15.88 21.66 1.27
CA PRO A 274 -16.05 22.68 2.30
C PRO A 274 -17.26 22.44 3.23
N GLU A 275 -18.26 21.67 2.78
CA GLU A 275 -19.46 21.38 3.56
C GLU A 275 -19.36 20.09 4.39
N ASP A 276 -18.23 19.37 4.34
CA ASP A 276 -18.06 18.11 5.03
C ASP A 276 -17.70 18.34 6.52
N ASP A 277 -18.61 17.97 7.42
CA ASP A 277 -18.42 18.11 8.87
C ASP A 277 -17.35 17.18 9.44
N LYS A 278 -17.20 15.98 8.87
CA LYS A 278 -16.22 15.00 9.31
C LYS A 278 -14.81 15.47 9.03
N ILE A 279 -14.55 15.93 7.80
CA ILE A 279 -13.25 16.50 7.42
C ILE A 279 -12.89 17.69 8.33
N ARG A 280 -13.86 18.57 8.60
CA ARG A 280 -13.62 19.71 9.51
C ARG A 280 -13.31 19.26 10.94
N SER A 281 -14.00 18.25 11.44
CA SER A 281 -13.75 17.68 12.75
C SER A 281 -12.35 17.08 12.87
N ASP A 282 -11.94 16.29 11.87
CA ASP A 282 -10.64 15.61 11.85
C ASP A 282 -9.49 16.62 11.67
N LEU A 283 -9.71 17.68 10.88
CA LEU A 283 -8.79 18.81 10.79
C LEU A 283 -8.60 19.50 12.16
N LEU A 284 -9.67 19.67 12.94
CA LEU A 284 -9.57 20.25 14.29
C LEU A 284 -8.81 19.34 15.24
N VAL A 285 -8.95 18.01 15.13
CA VAL A 285 -8.14 17.07 15.90
C VAL A 285 -6.68 17.22 15.53
N ALA A 286 -6.34 17.20 14.24
CA ALA A 286 -4.96 17.35 13.77
C ALA A 286 -4.34 18.67 14.27
N THR A 287 -5.00 19.80 14.02
CA THR A 287 -4.52 21.14 14.42
C THR A 287 -4.41 21.32 15.93
N GLY A 288 -5.20 20.59 16.71
CA GLY A 288 -5.10 20.58 18.18
C GLY A 288 -3.80 19.98 18.71
N HIS A 289 -3.11 19.17 17.91
CA HIS A 289 -1.85 18.50 18.25
C HIS A 289 -0.63 19.07 17.53
N THR A 290 -0.80 19.98 16.58
CA THR A 290 0.31 20.63 15.88
C THR A 290 0.69 21.96 16.55
N SER A 291 1.89 22.39 16.29
CA SER A 291 2.41 23.67 16.72
C SER A 291 3.30 24.27 15.64
N LYS A 292 3.64 25.55 15.78
CA LYS A 292 4.56 26.19 14.84
C LYS A 292 5.87 25.43 14.75
N THR A 293 6.28 25.09 13.53
CA THR A 293 7.57 24.45 13.26
C THR A 293 8.63 25.47 12.88
N ILE A 294 9.86 25.16 13.22
CA ILE A 294 11.05 25.97 12.87
C ILE A 294 12.11 25.07 12.25
N GLU A 295 12.95 25.66 11.39
CA GLU A 295 14.15 25.01 10.88
C GLU A 295 15.15 24.76 12.01
N TYR A 296 15.56 23.49 12.19
CA TYR A 296 16.56 23.12 13.19
C TYR A 296 17.96 23.15 12.56
N ARG A 297 18.83 23.97 13.15
CA ARG A 297 20.20 24.20 12.62
C ARG A 297 21.30 23.50 13.42
N GLY A 298 20.94 22.73 14.46
CA GLY A 298 21.89 21.95 15.24
C GLY A 298 22.10 20.55 14.70
N HIS A 299 23.00 19.79 15.31
CA HIS A 299 23.12 18.36 15.05
C HIS A 299 22.01 17.60 15.75
N VAL A 300 21.44 16.60 15.05
CA VAL A 300 20.42 15.70 15.61
C VAL A 300 21.06 14.77 16.63
N GLU A 301 20.44 14.64 17.79
CA GLU A 301 20.86 13.65 18.79
C GLU A 301 20.44 12.26 18.35
N VAL A 302 21.36 11.32 18.32
CA VAL A 302 21.10 9.92 18.01
C VAL A 302 21.59 9.06 19.18
N ILE A 303 20.69 8.33 19.82
CA ILE A 303 21.02 7.37 20.86
C ILE A 303 20.79 5.94 20.39
N CYS A 304 21.56 5.02 20.93
CA CYS A 304 21.50 3.61 20.59
C CYS A 304 21.49 2.76 21.85
N ILE A 305 20.51 1.87 21.96
CA ILE A 305 20.39 0.89 23.04
C ILE A 305 20.29 -0.52 22.44
N ARG A 306 20.50 -1.53 23.26
CA ARG A 306 20.23 -2.94 22.92
C ARG A 306 18.86 -3.38 23.41
N SER A 307 18.51 -4.66 23.19
CA SER A 307 17.37 -5.29 23.83
C SER A 307 17.36 -5.07 25.35
N LEU A 308 16.18 -5.14 25.96
CA LEU A 308 16.03 -4.88 27.39
C LEU A 308 16.05 -6.16 28.22
N ILE A 309 16.31 -5.99 29.51
CA ILE A 309 16.05 -6.99 30.54
C ILE A 309 14.54 -6.95 30.84
N ALA A 310 13.82 -8.01 30.46
CA ALA A 310 12.39 -8.20 30.72
C ALA A 310 12.13 -8.80 32.11
N ASP A 311 13.00 -9.72 32.57
CA ASP A 311 12.92 -10.36 33.90
C ASP A 311 14.05 -9.88 34.81
N THR A 312 13.77 -8.86 35.60
CA THR A 312 14.71 -8.28 36.54
C THR A 312 15.00 -9.22 37.76
N GLU A 313 14.05 -10.11 38.10
CA GLU A 313 14.27 -11.12 39.16
C GLU A 313 15.36 -12.09 38.74
N THR A 314 15.36 -12.56 37.50
CA THR A 314 16.43 -13.38 36.93
C THR A 314 17.74 -12.59 36.82
N ALA A 315 17.70 -11.37 36.27
CA ALA A 315 18.89 -10.54 36.06
C ALA A 315 19.63 -10.19 37.36
N PHE A 316 18.88 -9.86 38.42
CA PHE A 316 19.41 -9.37 39.69
C PHE A 316 19.34 -10.40 40.83
N GLY A 317 18.93 -11.63 40.55
CA GLY A 317 18.86 -12.73 41.49
C GLY A 317 20.22 -13.24 41.98
N VAL A 318 20.24 -14.46 42.55
CA VAL A 318 21.41 -15.08 43.17
C VAL A 318 22.59 -15.29 42.17
N GLU A 319 22.26 -15.33 40.88
CA GLU A 319 23.23 -15.53 39.79
C GLU A 319 23.71 -14.23 39.13
N PHE A 320 23.44 -13.08 39.76
CA PHE A 320 23.92 -11.79 39.28
C PHE A 320 25.43 -11.82 39.03
N GLY A 321 25.84 -11.51 37.81
CA GLY A 321 27.23 -11.56 37.37
C GLY A 321 27.62 -12.79 36.54
N LYS A 322 26.70 -13.74 36.33
CA LYS A 322 26.92 -14.83 35.37
C LYS A 322 26.66 -14.41 33.92
N GLY A 323 25.96 -13.25 33.71
CA GLY A 323 25.77 -12.64 32.41
C GLY A 323 26.22 -11.19 32.42
N ASP A 324 26.44 -10.59 31.22
CA ASP A 324 26.85 -9.18 31.12
C ASP A 324 25.62 -8.25 31.19
N THR A 325 24.99 -8.19 32.36
CA THR A 325 23.85 -7.29 32.63
C THR A 325 24.18 -5.81 32.46
N GLY A 326 25.48 -5.46 32.42
CA GLY A 326 25.94 -4.09 32.17
C GLY A 326 25.76 -3.62 30.72
N LEU A 327 25.42 -4.52 29.79
CA LEU A 327 25.13 -4.18 28.39
C LEU A 327 23.65 -3.83 28.13
N TYR A 328 22.74 -4.28 29.01
CA TYR A 328 21.30 -4.20 28.81
C TYR A 328 20.66 -3.31 29.88
N LEU A 329 19.81 -2.39 29.46
CA LEU A 329 18.90 -1.64 30.32
C LEU A 329 17.73 -2.53 30.77
N THR A 330 17.14 -2.22 31.91
CA THR A 330 15.82 -2.75 32.26
C THR A 330 14.71 -1.94 31.60
N GLY A 331 13.49 -2.47 31.57
CA GLY A 331 12.33 -1.70 31.08
C GLY A 331 12.15 -0.40 31.86
N SER A 332 12.27 -0.44 33.19
CA SER A 332 12.14 0.76 34.04
C SER A 332 13.28 1.77 33.82
N GLU A 333 14.51 1.31 33.58
CA GLU A 333 15.63 2.21 33.24
C GLU A 333 15.38 2.91 31.90
N PHE A 334 14.81 2.20 30.94
CA PHE A 334 14.45 2.79 29.65
C PHE A 334 13.30 3.79 29.79
N GLU A 335 12.25 3.47 30.54
CA GLU A 335 11.13 4.39 30.84
C GLU A 335 11.64 5.68 31.50
N GLN A 336 12.50 5.57 32.54
CA GLN A 336 13.08 6.75 33.20
C GLN A 336 13.97 7.58 32.26
N MET A 337 14.66 6.93 31.33
CA MET A 337 15.42 7.62 30.30
C MET A 337 14.48 8.41 29.36
N LEU A 338 13.37 7.84 28.94
CA LEU A 338 12.38 8.52 28.09
C LEU A 338 11.77 9.73 28.82
N GLU A 339 11.40 9.59 30.09
CA GLU A 339 10.89 10.71 30.91
C GLU A 339 11.90 11.87 30.99
N ASN A 340 13.17 11.56 31.22
CA ASN A 340 14.23 12.57 31.25
C ASN A 340 14.42 13.26 29.89
N LEU A 341 14.40 12.50 28.79
CA LEU A 341 14.50 13.06 27.44
C LEU A 341 13.32 13.95 27.12
N TYR A 342 12.09 13.51 27.45
CA TYR A 342 10.89 14.30 27.27
C TYR A 342 10.92 15.60 28.09
N ALA A 343 11.26 15.53 29.36
CA ALA A 343 11.38 16.71 30.24
C ALA A 343 12.44 17.72 29.74
N ARG A 344 13.45 17.27 29.00
CA ARG A 344 14.48 18.14 28.40
C ARG A 344 14.10 18.69 27.02
N GLY A 345 12.86 18.43 26.57
CA GLY A 345 12.32 18.93 25.32
C GLY A 345 12.81 18.20 24.07
N TYR A 346 13.25 16.95 24.19
CA TYR A 346 13.52 16.14 23.02
C TYR A 346 12.20 15.70 22.34
N VAL A 347 12.25 15.51 21.03
CA VAL A 347 11.17 14.99 20.20
C VAL A 347 11.71 14.01 19.18
N LEU A 348 11.04 12.89 19.01
CA LEU A 348 11.43 11.87 18.04
C LEU A 348 11.23 12.39 16.62
N VAL A 349 12.23 12.16 15.76
CA VAL A 349 12.21 12.56 14.34
C VAL A 349 12.64 11.39 13.46
N ASP A 350 12.14 11.39 12.23
CA ASP A 350 12.62 10.49 11.18
C ASP A 350 13.82 11.13 10.46
N PRO A 351 15.01 10.51 10.49
CA PRO A 351 16.19 11.05 9.81
C PRO A 351 16.04 11.08 8.29
N GLU A 352 15.14 10.31 7.68
CA GLU A 352 14.85 10.39 6.25
C GLU A 352 14.28 11.76 5.84
N ASN A 353 13.63 12.46 6.76
CA ASN A 353 13.13 13.83 6.53
C ASN A 353 14.23 14.87 6.32
N MET A 354 15.50 14.50 6.58
CA MET A 354 16.67 15.35 6.31
C MET A 354 17.18 15.21 4.87
N MET A 355 16.55 14.35 4.08
CA MET A 355 16.91 14.09 2.69
C MET A 355 15.70 14.23 1.80
N SER A 356 15.90 14.65 0.54
CA SER A 356 14.93 14.41 -0.52
C SER A 356 15.59 13.61 -1.63
N ALA A 357 14.95 12.50 -2.05
CA ALA A 357 15.35 11.77 -3.23
C ALA A 357 14.90 12.58 -4.46
N THR A 358 15.85 13.10 -5.21
CA THR A 358 15.64 13.47 -6.61
C THR A 358 16.04 12.27 -7.45
N ASP A 359 15.93 12.29 -8.76
CA ASP A 359 16.25 11.21 -9.69
C ASP A 359 17.19 10.08 -9.18
N PRO A 360 17.06 8.83 -9.63
CA PRO A 360 17.68 7.66 -9.02
C PRO A 360 19.19 7.88 -8.83
N GLY A 361 19.58 7.99 -7.58
CA GLY A 361 20.96 8.10 -7.14
C GLY A 361 21.38 9.43 -6.54
N PHE A 362 20.54 10.47 -6.56
CA PHE A 362 20.85 11.76 -5.93
C PHE A 362 20.05 11.99 -4.65
N ILE A 363 20.74 12.40 -3.59
CA ILE A 363 20.15 12.90 -2.35
C ILE A 363 20.41 14.39 -2.27
N LEU A 364 19.35 15.18 -2.13
CA LEU A 364 19.45 16.58 -1.76
C LEU A 364 19.35 16.73 -0.25
N GLU A 365 20.20 17.57 0.32
CA GLU A 365 20.07 18.04 1.69
C GLU A 365 18.73 18.74 1.88
N ARG A 366 18.02 18.36 2.95
CA ARG A 366 16.77 18.98 3.35
C ARG A 366 16.89 19.45 4.81
N ASN A 367 16.55 20.69 5.03
CA ASN A 367 16.53 21.22 6.38
C ASN A 367 15.43 20.52 7.22
N LEU A 368 15.84 19.94 8.34
CA LEU A 368 14.91 19.37 9.28
C LEU A 368 14.09 20.47 9.95
N THR A 369 12.77 20.35 9.94
CA THR A 369 11.87 21.18 10.73
C THR A 369 11.42 20.41 11.97
N VAL A 370 11.27 21.11 13.08
CA VAL A 370 10.76 20.56 14.35
C VAL A 370 9.83 21.57 15.03
N PRO A 371 8.96 21.14 15.93
CA PRO A 371 8.16 22.05 16.76
C PRO A 371 9.06 23.05 17.50
N GLU A 372 8.62 24.32 17.59
CA GLU A 372 9.40 25.39 18.23
C GLU A 372 9.71 25.02 19.70
N GLY A 373 10.99 25.12 20.08
CA GLY A 373 11.47 24.75 21.42
C GLY A 373 11.82 23.28 21.61
N LYS A 374 11.54 22.40 20.65
CA LYS A 374 11.92 20.97 20.72
C LYS A 374 13.31 20.72 20.12
N LYS A 375 13.94 19.62 20.55
CA LYS A 375 15.24 19.14 20.09
C LYS A 375 15.07 17.79 19.40
N PRO A 376 15.56 17.61 18.17
CA PRO A 376 15.39 16.34 17.45
C PRO A 376 16.20 15.21 18.09
N LEU A 377 15.56 14.03 18.20
CA LEU A 377 16.09 12.81 18.74
C LEU A 377 15.79 11.65 17.81
N VAL A 378 16.77 10.79 17.58
CA VAL A 378 16.62 9.48 16.96
C VAL A 378 17.01 8.40 17.97
N ILE A 379 16.17 7.38 18.16
CA ILE A 379 16.45 6.21 19.00
C ILE A 379 16.68 5.01 18.10
N ILE A 380 17.83 4.36 18.24
CA ILE A 380 18.17 3.11 17.54
C ILE A 380 18.13 1.97 18.54
N ILE A 381 17.36 0.91 18.24
CA ILE A 381 17.38 -0.36 18.96
C ILE A 381 18.27 -1.31 18.17
N GLU A 382 19.43 -1.65 18.73
CA GLU A 382 20.46 -2.39 18.02
C GLU A 382 20.35 -3.90 18.23
N ASN A 383 20.26 -4.62 17.12
CA ASN A 383 20.39 -6.06 16.99
C ASN A 383 19.41 -6.88 17.86
N LEU A 384 18.12 -6.77 17.53
CA LEU A 384 17.09 -7.61 18.15
C LEU A 384 17.09 -9.05 17.57
N SER A 385 18.27 -9.70 17.58
CA SER A 385 18.40 -11.11 17.22
C SER A 385 18.10 -12.03 18.41
N TYR A 386 18.19 -11.49 19.64
CA TYR A 386 17.96 -12.22 20.88
C TYR A 386 18.89 -13.43 21.04
N ASP A 387 20.19 -13.15 21.17
CA ASP A 387 21.21 -14.16 21.44
C ASP A 387 20.85 -15.00 22.69
N PRO A 388 20.79 -16.33 22.60
CA PRO A 388 20.54 -17.21 23.72
C PRO A 388 21.45 -16.98 24.94
N ALA A 389 22.66 -16.50 24.73
CA ALA A 389 23.57 -16.13 25.82
C ALA A 389 23.01 -14.99 26.71
N ALA A 390 22.14 -14.12 26.16
CA ALA A 390 21.53 -13.05 26.93
C ALA A 390 20.30 -13.50 27.74
N TYR A 391 19.75 -14.69 27.51
CA TYR A 391 18.56 -15.17 28.24
C TYR A 391 18.84 -15.31 29.75
N VAL A 392 20.06 -15.64 30.13
CA VAL A 392 20.48 -15.67 31.54
C VAL A 392 20.45 -14.29 32.19
N CYS A 393 20.46 -13.23 31.38
CA CYS A 393 20.29 -11.85 31.85
C CYS A 393 18.80 -11.44 31.90
N GLY A 394 17.87 -12.33 31.63
CA GLY A 394 16.41 -12.04 31.63
C GLY A 394 15.93 -11.25 30.43
N THR A 395 16.62 -11.29 29.28
CA THR A 395 16.16 -10.66 28.04
C THR A 395 15.05 -11.45 27.37
N CYS A 396 14.34 -10.83 26.43
CA CYS A 396 13.38 -11.53 25.58
C CYS A 396 14.06 -12.60 24.71
N LYS A 397 13.25 -13.56 24.25
CA LYS A 397 13.65 -14.60 23.29
C LYS A 397 13.30 -14.24 21.87
N ARG A 398 12.17 -13.56 21.70
CA ARG A 398 11.68 -13.09 20.39
C ARG A 398 10.61 -12.02 20.56
N LEU A 399 10.31 -11.34 19.45
CA LEU A 399 9.14 -10.51 19.31
C LEU A 399 7.95 -11.35 18.83
N VAL A 400 6.76 -11.02 19.27
CA VAL A 400 5.50 -11.63 18.83
C VAL A 400 4.43 -10.56 18.66
N LEU A 401 3.42 -10.83 17.84
CA LEU A 401 2.17 -10.04 17.83
C LEU A 401 1.16 -10.70 18.78
N ASN A 402 0.53 -9.89 19.64
CA ASN A 402 -0.61 -10.34 20.44
C ASN A 402 -1.91 -10.32 19.60
N ASP A 403 -3.03 -10.71 20.22
CA ASP A 403 -4.34 -10.75 19.56
C ASP A 403 -4.80 -9.36 19.06
N GLU A 404 -4.30 -8.28 19.67
CA GLU A 404 -4.55 -6.89 19.30
C GLU A 404 -3.56 -6.37 18.24
N LYS A 405 -2.75 -7.27 17.66
CA LYS A 405 -1.68 -6.96 16.70
C LYS A 405 -0.62 -5.98 17.24
N GLN A 406 -0.43 -5.91 18.55
CA GLN A 406 0.63 -5.12 19.16
C GLN A 406 1.91 -5.95 19.21
N VAL A 407 3.06 -5.31 18.98
CA VAL A 407 4.37 -5.95 19.10
C VAL A 407 4.72 -6.11 20.58
N CYS A 408 4.97 -7.34 21.00
CA CYS A 408 5.28 -7.73 22.37
C CYS A 408 6.60 -8.51 22.41
N GLY A 409 7.31 -8.43 23.54
CA GLY A 409 8.43 -9.32 23.83
C GLY A 409 7.96 -10.62 24.49
N GLU A 410 8.48 -11.75 24.02
CA GLU A 410 8.31 -13.06 24.68
C GLU A 410 9.60 -13.39 25.45
N TYR A 411 9.46 -13.69 26.74
CA TYR A 411 10.56 -14.09 27.60
C TYR A 411 10.17 -15.24 28.52
N THR A 412 11.12 -15.88 29.16
CA THR A 412 10.86 -16.92 30.15
C THR A 412 11.00 -16.39 31.56
N LYS A 413 10.03 -16.72 32.40
CA LYS A 413 10.09 -16.44 33.84
C LYS A 413 10.17 -17.76 34.62
N LYS A 414 11.07 -17.84 35.57
CA LYS A 414 11.19 -18.98 36.45
C LYS A 414 10.33 -18.78 37.68
N GLY A 415 9.32 -19.66 37.84
CA GLY A 415 8.48 -19.69 39.02
C GLY A 415 9.24 -20.10 40.30
N LYS A 416 8.65 -19.81 41.45
CA LYS A 416 9.22 -20.20 42.77
C LYS A 416 9.33 -21.71 42.95
N ASP A 417 8.55 -22.48 42.25
CA ASP A 417 8.55 -23.96 42.20
C ASP A 417 9.58 -24.51 41.20
N GLY A 418 10.29 -23.64 40.49
CA GLY A 418 11.26 -24.00 39.45
C GLY A 418 10.67 -24.25 38.08
N ALA A 419 9.34 -24.13 37.92
CA ALA A 419 8.70 -24.13 36.58
C ALA A 419 9.19 -22.93 35.75
N VAL A 420 9.24 -23.13 34.43
CA VAL A 420 9.67 -22.08 33.50
C VAL A 420 8.48 -21.78 32.61
N ASP A 421 7.87 -20.61 32.81
CA ASP A 421 6.72 -20.16 32.05
C ASP A 421 7.15 -19.20 30.92
N SER A 422 6.50 -19.28 29.76
CA SER A 422 6.63 -18.27 28.71
C SER A 422 5.67 -17.12 29.01
N VAL A 423 6.20 -15.91 29.01
CA VAL A 423 5.45 -14.67 29.25
C VAL A 423 5.54 -13.81 28.03
N ILE A 424 4.39 -13.35 27.53
CA ILE A 424 4.27 -12.36 26.46
C ILE A 424 3.81 -11.06 27.11
N ASN A 425 4.59 -9.99 26.94
CA ASN A 425 4.26 -8.69 27.51
C ASN A 425 4.70 -7.58 26.55
N ARG A 426 3.81 -6.60 26.35
CA ARG A 426 4.07 -5.43 25.51
C ARG A 426 5.26 -4.61 26.02
N THR A 427 5.38 -4.42 27.33
CA THR A 427 6.46 -3.62 27.96
C THR A 427 7.67 -4.45 28.34
N ALA A 428 7.80 -5.69 27.82
CA ALA A 428 9.01 -6.49 27.99
C ALA A 428 10.18 -6.02 27.11
N GLU A 429 9.89 -5.22 26.06
CA GLU A 429 10.90 -4.73 25.13
C GLU A 429 10.71 -3.24 24.81
N SER A 430 11.78 -2.58 24.43
CA SER A 430 11.89 -1.17 24.12
C SER A 430 10.84 -0.67 23.12
N ILE A 431 10.50 -1.47 22.13
CA ILE A 431 9.48 -1.18 21.12
C ILE A 431 8.15 -0.89 21.81
N GLY A 432 7.66 -1.82 22.63
CA GLY A 432 6.37 -1.67 23.28
C GLY A 432 6.36 -0.58 24.35
N ILE A 433 7.47 -0.40 25.07
CA ILE A 433 7.61 0.71 26.04
C ILE A 433 7.53 2.05 25.32
N LEU A 434 8.27 2.24 24.23
CA LEU A 434 8.25 3.50 23.47
C LEU A 434 6.87 3.76 22.85
N ASP A 435 6.19 2.73 22.36
CA ASP A 435 4.82 2.85 21.85
C ASP A 435 3.83 3.32 22.92
N VAL A 436 3.93 2.76 24.13
CA VAL A 436 3.11 3.20 25.28
C VAL A 436 3.49 4.62 25.71
N PHE A 437 4.78 4.92 25.75
CA PHE A 437 5.24 6.25 26.12
C PHE A 437 4.73 7.32 25.16
N VAL A 438 4.85 7.10 23.85
CA VAL A 438 4.32 8.03 22.83
C VAL A 438 2.81 8.16 22.92
N SER A 439 2.06 7.08 23.22
CA SER A 439 0.61 7.16 23.39
C SER A 439 0.18 8.08 24.56
N ASN A 440 1.00 8.15 25.60
CA ASN A 440 0.79 9.02 26.76
C ASN A 440 1.35 10.44 26.58
N HIS A 441 2.34 10.60 25.68
CA HIS A 441 3.06 11.85 25.40
C HIS A 441 3.12 12.07 23.89
N GLN A 442 1.99 12.39 23.29
CA GLN A 442 1.86 12.46 21.83
C GLN A 442 2.73 13.56 21.19
N ASP A 443 3.12 14.58 21.95
CA ASP A 443 4.07 15.61 21.54
C ASP A 443 5.55 15.21 21.69
N PHE A 444 5.83 13.95 22.11
CA PHE A 444 7.16 13.36 22.07
C PHE A 444 7.53 12.79 20.70
N THR A 445 6.57 12.68 19.79
CA THR A 445 6.81 12.31 18.38
C THR A 445 6.52 13.50 17.45
N TYR A 446 7.38 13.71 16.48
CA TYR A 446 7.14 14.62 15.38
C TYR A 446 6.65 13.82 14.18
N ASP A 447 5.39 14.04 13.83
CA ASP A 447 4.69 13.43 12.72
C ASP A 447 4.77 11.89 12.71
N GLY A 448 4.54 11.28 13.88
CA GLY A 448 4.48 9.81 14.04
C GLY A 448 5.83 9.11 14.09
N ALA A 449 6.94 9.83 14.00
CA ALA A 449 8.26 9.22 14.06
C ALA A 449 8.48 8.47 15.38
N LYS A 450 9.01 7.26 15.31
CA LYS A 450 9.37 6.47 16.50
C LYS A 450 10.87 6.20 16.56
N GLY A 451 11.27 4.96 16.50
CA GLY A 451 12.68 4.58 16.51
C GLY A 451 13.08 3.85 15.24
N ILE A 452 14.35 3.48 15.20
CA ILE A 452 14.95 2.64 14.16
C ILE A 452 15.30 1.30 14.79
N VAL A 453 14.81 0.19 14.22
CA VAL A 453 15.24 -1.15 14.62
C VAL A 453 16.36 -1.59 13.68
N SER A 454 17.55 -1.75 14.22
CA SER A 454 18.73 -2.16 13.46
C SER A 454 18.94 -3.67 13.62
N ILE A 455 18.93 -4.42 12.49
CA ILE A 455 18.90 -5.87 12.48
C ILE A 455 20.10 -6.45 11.73
N GLY A 456 20.79 -7.40 12.38
CA GLY A 456 21.70 -8.34 11.75
C GLY A 456 20.96 -9.56 11.20
N GLY A 457 21.71 -10.58 10.78
CA GLY A 457 21.08 -11.74 10.15
C GLY A 457 21.75 -13.08 10.39
N HIS A 458 22.87 -13.13 11.12
CA HIS A 458 23.68 -14.35 11.14
C HIS A 458 23.09 -15.48 12.02
N ASP A 459 22.28 -15.15 13.02
CA ASP A 459 21.71 -16.11 13.98
C ASP A 459 20.18 -16.16 13.95
N SER A 460 19.53 -15.02 13.87
CA SER A 460 18.07 -14.89 13.80
C SER A 460 17.64 -13.47 13.46
N CYS A 461 16.37 -13.30 13.16
CA CYS A 461 15.70 -12.01 13.00
C CYS A 461 14.52 -11.95 13.99
N PHE A 462 14.53 -11.00 14.94
CA PHE A 462 13.56 -10.92 16.03
C PHE A 462 13.41 -12.22 16.84
N GLY A 463 14.47 -13.04 16.92
CA GLY A 463 14.46 -14.35 17.57
C GLY A 463 13.95 -15.50 16.71
N TYR A 464 13.62 -15.25 15.44
CA TYR A 464 13.20 -16.27 14.48
C TYR A 464 14.34 -16.66 13.55
N VAL A 465 14.53 -17.97 13.34
CA VAL A 465 15.41 -18.50 12.30
C VAL A 465 14.71 -18.40 10.96
N VAL A 466 15.21 -17.54 10.06
CA VAL A 466 14.57 -17.21 8.77
C VAL A 466 15.34 -17.72 7.55
N SER A 467 16.47 -18.42 7.79
CA SER A 467 17.25 -19.09 6.75
C SER A 467 17.94 -20.34 7.29
N LYS A 468 18.29 -21.28 6.38
CA LYS A 468 19.00 -22.52 6.73
C LYS A 468 20.39 -22.24 7.32
N GLU A 469 21.05 -21.18 6.88
CA GLU A 469 22.39 -20.81 7.34
C GLU A 469 22.39 -20.42 8.82
N GLN A 470 21.30 -19.83 9.32
CA GLN A 470 21.16 -19.44 10.72
C GLN A 470 21.06 -20.62 11.67
N ILE A 471 20.56 -21.79 11.22
CA ILE A 471 20.32 -22.96 12.09
C ILE A 471 21.59 -23.39 12.83
N ALA A 472 22.70 -23.49 12.12
CA ALA A 472 23.95 -23.93 12.70
C ALA A 472 24.49 -22.94 13.76
N VAL A 473 24.40 -21.64 13.43
CA VAL A 473 24.84 -20.55 14.35
C VAL A 473 23.95 -20.53 15.58
N ARG A 474 22.63 -20.54 15.40
CA ARG A 474 21.65 -20.55 16.49
C ARG A 474 21.83 -21.73 17.43
N ASN A 475 22.01 -22.93 16.89
CA ASN A 475 22.25 -24.14 17.69
C ASN A 475 23.60 -24.14 18.42
N ALA A 476 24.62 -23.53 17.83
CA ALA A 476 25.91 -23.33 18.54
C ALA A 476 25.74 -22.38 19.74
N GLN A 477 25.00 -21.29 19.59
CA GLN A 477 24.68 -20.35 20.67
C GLN A 477 23.83 -21.00 21.77
N LEU A 478 22.78 -21.76 21.40
CA LEU A 478 21.96 -22.52 22.36
C LEU A 478 22.80 -23.50 23.16
N THR A 479 23.69 -24.24 22.50
CA THR A 479 24.61 -25.18 23.14
C THR A 479 25.57 -24.45 24.12
N ALA A 480 26.13 -23.32 23.71
CA ALA A 480 26.97 -22.49 24.55
C ALA A 480 26.23 -21.93 25.78
N ALA A 481 24.96 -21.67 25.64
CA ALA A 481 24.06 -21.23 26.73
C ALA A 481 23.49 -22.39 27.57
N ASN A 482 23.91 -23.64 27.34
CA ASN A 482 23.37 -24.86 27.95
C ASN A 482 21.86 -25.04 27.76
N LEU A 483 21.36 -24.62 26.58
CA LEU A 483 19.98 -24.78 26.16
C LEU A 483 19.84 -25.89 25.10
N PRO A 484 18.68 -26.55 25.00
CA PRO A 484 18.44 -27.57 23.97
C PRO A 484 18.52 -26.97 22.57
N GLN A 485 19.11 -27.72 21.64
CA GLN A 485 19.14 -27.37 20.23
C GLN A 485 17.74 -27.43 19.64
N GLU A 486 17.49 -26.59 18.65
CA GLU A 486 16.23 -26.49 17.91
C GLU A 486 16.38 -27.11 16.53
N GLN A 487 15.31 -27.71 16.04
CA GLN A 487 15.25 -28.26 14.68
C GLN A 487 14.22 -27.49 13.86
N TYR A 488 14.55 -27.23 12.61
CA TYR A 488 13.72 -26.46 11.70
C TYR A 488 13.56 -27.19 10.37
N THR A 489 12.33 -27.35 9.93
CA THR A 489 11.98 -27.75 8.56
C THR A 489 11.93 -26.54 7.66
N ASP A 490 11.86 -26.77 6.33
CA ASP A 490 11.64 -25.65 5.37
C ASP A 490 10.31 -24.92 5.63
N ALA A 491 9.28 -25.64 6.09
CA ALA A 491 8.00 -25.06 6.48
C ALA A 491 8.11 -24.18 7.72
N ASP A 492 8.91 -24.57 8.71
CA ASP A 492 9.16 -23.77 9.91
C ASP A 492 9.86 -22.46 9.57
N ILE A 493 10.88 -22.52 8.68
CA ILE A 493 11.58 -21.32 8.20
C ILE A 493 10.61 -20.38 7.48
N GLU A 494 9.74 -20.89 6.60
CA GLU A 494 8.77 -20.05 5.91
C GLU A 494 7.73 -19.45 6.87
N ASN A 495 7.24 -20.21 7.84
CA ASN A 495 6.36 -19.70 8.89
C ASN A 495 7.05 -18.59 9.72
N ASN A 496 8.32 -18.78 10.04
CA ASN A 496 9.13 -17.77 10.74
C ASN A 496 9.29 -16.49 9.90
N ARG A 497 9.55 -16.63 8.61
CA ARG A 497 9.62 -15.48 7.68
C ARG A 497 8.31 -14.70 7.64
N ASN A 498 7.17 -15.40 7.59
CA ASN A 498 5.85 -14.78 7.61
C ASN A 498 5.57 -14.07 8.94
N ALA A 499 5.97 -14.65 10.07
CA ALA A 499 5.86 -14.00 11.38
C ALA A 499 6.70 -12.72 11.43
N VAL A 500 7.93 -12.75 10.92
CA VAL A 500 8.80 -11.57 10.84
C VAL A 500 8.21 -10.49 9.94
N LYS A 501 7.68 -10.86 8.76
CA LYS A 501 7.01 -9.90 7.86
C LYS A 501 5.85 -9.20 8.55
N ALA A 502 4.98 -9.95 9.24
CA ALA A 502 3.85 -9.37 9.97
C ALA A 502 4.29 -8.38 11.07
N ILE A 503 5.38 -8.69 11.79
CA ILE A 503 5.97 -7.77 12.78
C ILE A 503 6.52 -6.52 12.08
N VAL A 504 7.24 -6.67 10.97
CA VAL A 504 7.81 -5.56 10.18
C VAL A 504 6.71 -4.65 9.64
N GLU A 505 5.66 -5.22 9.06
CA GLU A 505 4.50 -4.47 8.57
C GLU A 505 3.86 -3.64 9.69
N ARG A 506 3.62 -4.27 10.85
CA ARG A 506 3.06 -3.56 12.01
C ARG A 506 3.96 -2.44 12.53
N LEU A 507 5.26 -2.67 12.56
CA LEU A 507 6.22 -1.65 12.98
C LEU A 507 6.27 -0.48 12.00
N LYS A 508 6.33 -0.74 10.70
CA LYS A 508 6.26 0.31 9.66
C LYS A 508 4.98 1.14 9.77
N ASP A 509 3.84 0.46 9.89
CA ASP A 509 2.52 1.05 10.02
C ASP A 509 2.43 2.05 11.20
N THR A 510 3.15 1.78 12.27
CA THR A 510 3.17 2.61 13.49
C THR A 510 4.35 3.58 13.60
N GLY A 511 5.11 3.82 12.51
CA GLY A 511 6.14 4.87 12.45
C GLY A 511 7.56 4.41 12.78
N TRP A 512 7.80 3.10 12.93
CA TRP A 512 9.14 2.54 13.09
C TRP A 512 9.87 2.41 11.75
N LYS A 513 11.18 2.59 11.78
CA LYS A 513 12.09 2.41 10.65
C LYS A 513 13.06 1.27 10.89
N PHE A 514 13.73 0.83 9.83
CA PHE A 514 14.70 -0.28 9.88
C PHE A 514 16.07 0.15 9.39
N ALA A 515 17.10 -0.50 9.96
CA ALA A 515 18.48 -0.38 9.52
C ALA A 515 19.15 -1.75 9.48
N SER A 516 20.12 -1.93 8.60
CA SER A 516 21.06 -3.04 8.70
C SER A 516 22.07 -2.78 9.81
N CYS A 517 22.36 -3.77 10.66
CA CYS A 517 23.61 -3.75 11.45
C CYS A 517 24.63 -4.74 10.91
N THR A 518 24.71 -4.88 9.57
CA THR A 518 25.44 -5.89 8.80
C THR A 518 24.87 -7.31 9.02
N TYR A 519 25.06 -8.23 8.07
CA TYR A 519 24.53 -9.59 8.23
C TYR A 519 25.20 -10.32 9.40
N GLY A 520 26.52 -10.34 9.40
CA GLY A 520 27.32 -11.04 10.40
C GLY A 520 27.60 -10.23 11.68
N TYR A 521 26.92 -9.09 11.87
CA TYR A 521 27.22 -8.16 12.97
C TYR A 521 28.74 -7.86 13.04
N LEU A 522 29.31 -7.41 11.92
CA LEU A 522 30.74 -7.21 11.73
C LEU A 522 31.31 -6.20 12.75
N PRO A 523 32.03 -6.63 13.80
CA PRO A 523 32.46 -5.73 14.88
C PRO A 523 33.52 -4.73 14.46
N ASN A 524 34.10 -4.90 13.27
CA ASN A 524 35.09 -4.00 12.71
C ASN A 524 34.94 -3.86 11.20
N ALA A 525 33.76 -3.39 10.77
CA ALA A 525 33.45 -3.13 9.37
C ALA A 525 34.49 -2.22 8.71
N ARG A 526 35.09 -1.28 9.45
CA ARG A 526 36.14 -0.37 8.97
C ARG A 526 37.37 -1.11 8.45
N LYS A 527 37.72 -2.25 9.03
CA LYS A 527 38.91 -3.05 8.66
C LYS A 527 38.58 -4.21 7.71
N ALA A 528 37.29 -4.53 7.52
CA ALA A 528 36.87 -5.58 6.59
C ALA A 528 37.30 -5.22 5.16
N ASP A 529 37.76 -6.18 4.40
CA ASP A 529 38.05 -5.97 2.99
C ASP A 529 36.79 -5.87 2.13
N MET A 530 36.95 -5.52 0.86
CA MET A 530 35.85 -5.35 -0.07
C MET A 530 35.01 -6.64 -0.24
N ALA A 531 35.68 -7.79 -0.33
CA ALA A 531 35.02 -9.08 -0.51
C ALA A 531 34.12 -9.42 0.68
N ALA A 532 34.60 -9.22 1.91
CA ALA A 532 33.84 -9.43 3.12
C ALA A 532 32.60 -8.49 3.20
N ILE A 533 32.76 -7.22 2.83
CA ILE A 533 31.63 -6.26 2.80
C ILE A 533 30.61 -6.66 1.73
N MET A 534 31.07 -7.07 0.55
CA MET A 534 30.17 -7.51 -0.53
C MET A 534 29.36 -8.74 -0.12
N GLU A 535 30.02 -9.77 0.42
CA GLU A 535 29.36 -11.00 0.87
C GLU A 535 28.38 -10.73 2.00
N ASP A 536 28.77 -9.99 3.03
CA ASP A 536 27.91 -9.66 4.16
C ASP A 536 26.68 -8.85 3.73
N THR A 537 26.88 -7.82 2.88
CA THR A 537 25.80 -6.98 2.38
C THR A 537 24.83 -7.76 1.52
N GLN A 538 25.33 -8.59 0.60
CA GLN A 538 24.47 -9.41 -0.26
C GLN A 538 23.63 -10.38 0.56
N LYS A 539 24.22 -11.06 1.54
CA LYS A 539 23.49 -11.95 2.46
C LYS A 539 22.42 -11.18 3.24
N TRP A 540 22.75 -9.99 3.72
CA TRP A 540 21.76 -9.17 4.41
C TRP A 540 20.58 -8.81 3.52
N ILE A 541 20.83 -8.33 2.30
CA ILE A 541 19.77 -7.95 1.34
C ILE A 541 18.86 -9.14 1.03
N GLU A 542 19.44 -10.33 0.75
CA GLU A 542 18.69 -11.51 0.34
C GLU A 542 17.88 -12.12 1.49
N GLN A 543 18.47 -12.24 2.66
CA GLN A 543 17.88 -13.01 3.76
C GLN A 543 17.06 -12.13 4.72
N ILE A 544 17.50 -10.91 4.98
CA ILE A 544 16.88 -9.98 5.94
C ILE A 544 16.18 -8.83 5.23
N GLY A 545 16.85 -8.15 4.30
CA GLY A 545 16.30 -7.03 3.54
C GLY A 545 15.03 -7.40 2.78
N SER A 546 14.94 -8.64 2.28
CA SER A 546 13.72 -9.18 1.66
C SER A 546 12.50 -9.28 2.60
N LEU A 547 12.72 -9.24 3.93
CA LEU A 547 11.66 -9.23 4.94
C LEU A 547 11.28 -7.80 5.37
N MET A 548 12.18 -6.84 5.16
CA MET A 548 11.99 -5.43 5.52
C MET A 548 12.40 -4.53 4.33
N PRO A 549 11.58 -4.52 3.25
CA PRO A 549 11.86 -3.74 2.05
C PRO A 549 11.99 -2.24 2.39
N ASP A 550 12.62 -1.50 1.50
CA ASP A 550 12.85 -0.05 1.63
C ASP A 550 13.74 0.36 2.81
N THR A 551 14.64 -0.55 3.24
CA THR A 551 15.63 -0.24 4.25
C THR A 551 16.85 0.45 3.61
N HIS A 552 17.05 1.73 3.95
CA HIS A 552 18.10 2.58 3.37
C HIS A 552 19.19 2.97 4.37
N MET A 553 19.18 2.38 5.57
CA MET A 553 20.03 2.76 6.69
C MET A 553 20.99 1.64 7.09
N ILE A 554 22.20 1.99 7.53
CA ILE A 554 23.17 1.08 8.17
C ILE A 554 23.60 1.65 9.51
N SER A 555 23.47 0.87 10.56
CA SER A 555 24.03 1.13 11.89
C SER A 555 25.22 0.22 12.12
N TYR A 556 26.44 0.75 12.01
CA TYR A 556 27.66 -0.07 12.10
C TYR A 556 27.88 -0.64 13.50
N PRO A 557 28.05 -1.96 13.68
CA PRO A 557 28.32 -2.56 14.98
C PRO A 557 29.50 -1.90 15.70
N GLY A 558 29.29 -1.53 16.96
CA GLY A 558 30.33 -0.84 17.74
C GLY A 558 30.76 0.52 17.19
N GLY A 559 30.05 1.06 16.18
CA GLY A 559 30.35 2.35 15.57
C GLY A 559 31.52 2.39 14.60
N ASN A 560 32.07 1.25 14.22
CA ASN A 560 33.22 1.14 13.31
C ASN A 560 32.82 1.34 11.85
N TYR A 561 32.50 2.57 11.48
CA TYR A 561 31.96 2.93 10.17
C TYR A 561 33.01 2.91 9.04
N ILE A 562 32.53 2.70 7.84
CA ILE A 562 33.28 2.85 6.58
C ILE A 562 33.15 4.30 6.12
N TYR A 563 34.27 4.97 5.81
CA TYR A 563 34.22 6.37 5.36
C TYR A 563 33.44 6.51 4.04
N GLY A 564 32.63 7.56 3.91
CA GLY A 564 31.76 7.78 2.75
C GLY A 564 32.48 7.92 1.41
N THR A 565 33.77 8.23 1.41
CA THR A 565 34.63 8.30 0.22
C THR A 565 35.32 6.97 -0.13
N ASP A 566 35.17 5.94 0.72
CA ASP A 566 35.73 4.61 0.50
C ASP A 566 34.95 3.86 -0.60
N GLU A 567 35.63 3.01 -1.36
CA GLU A 567 34.99 2.19 -2.42
C GLU A 567 33.92 1.27 -1.85
N ARG A 568 34.11 0.75 -0.61
CA ARG A 568 33.12 -0.07 0.09
C ARG A 568 31.86 0.73 0.43
N ALA A 569 31.99 2.01 0.80
CA ALA A 569 30.85 2.89 1.00
C ALA A 569 30.13 3.17 -0.32
N THR A 570 30.87 3.30 -1.43
CA THR A 570 30.28 3.44 -2.77
C THR A 570 29.49 2.19 -3.14
N PHE A 571 30.00 1.01 -2.86
CA PHE A 571 29.25 -0.25 -3.04
C PHE A 571 27.94 -0.26 -2.21
N LEU A 572 27.98 0.11 -0.93
CA LEU A 572 26.80 0.19 -0.08
C LEU A 572 25.77 1.18 -0.65
N LYS A 573 26.21 2.36 -1.11
CA LYS A 573 25.34 3.35 -1.74
C LYS A 573 24.70 2.81 -3.04
N ASN A 574 25.43 2.07 -3.85
CA ASN A 574 24.91 1.43 -5.07
C ASN A 574 23.88 0.33 -4.77
N ASN A 575 23.91 -0.24 -3.56
CA ASN A 575 22.91 -1.20 -3.06
C ASN A 575 21.77 -0.55 -2.27
N GLY A 576 21.57 0.76 -2.38
CA GLY A 576 20.41 1.46 -1.83
C GLY A 576 20.59 2.09 -0.47
N PHE A 577 21.72 1.88 0.21
CA PHE A 577 21.95 2.50 1.51
C PHE A 577 22.32 3.99 1.36
N ARG A 578 21.70 4.84 2.20
CA ARG A 578 21.84 6.30 2.13
C ARG A 578 22.18 6.94 3.47
N ILE A 579 21.77 6.32 4.58
CA ILE A 579 21.99 6.85 5.94
C ILE A 579 22.89 5.89 6.69
N PHE A 580 23.94 6.42 7.27
CA PHE A 580 24.98 5.65 7.96
C PHE A 580 25.16 6.15 9.40
N PHE A 581 25.12 5.22 10.36
CA PHE A 581 25.31 5.51 11.77
C PHE A 581 26.63 4.91 12.27
N GLY A 582 27.60 5.77 12.61
CA GLY A 582 28.79 5.42 13.36
C GLY A 582 28.55 5.55 14.87
N ALA A 583 29.58 5.81 15.65
CA ALA A 583 29.47 6.13 17.06
C ALA A 583 30.38 7.29 17.45
N GLY A 584 29.86 8.18 18.29
CA GLY A 584 30.58 9.32 18.82
C GLY A 584 30.02 9.75 20.18
N PRO A 585 30.79 10.54 20.95
CA PRO A 585 30.37 10.96 22.29
C PRO A 585 29.42 12.15 22.28
N LYS A 586 29.22 12.80 21.14
CA LYS A 586 28.40 13.99 20.96
C LYS A 586 27.59 13.89 19.68
N PRO A 587 26.43 14.58 19.61
CA PRO A 587 25.65 14.61 18.38
C PRO A 587 26.45 15.22 17.24
N TYR A 588 26.48 14.52 16.13
CA TYR A 588 27.15 14.94 14.92
C TYR A 588 26.47 14.33 13.70
N HIS A 589 26.27 15.11 12.66
CA HIS A 589 25.89 14.61 11.35
C HIS A 589 26.57 15.42 10.24
N ILE A 590 26.72 14.79 9.09
CA ILE A 590 27.28 15.42 7.90
C ILE A 590 26.63 14.84 6.64
N TYR A 591 26.39 15.72 5.70
CA TYR A 591 26.01 15.34 4.34
C TYR A 591 27.29 15.11 3.52
N GLY A 592 27.32 14.01 2.80
CA GLY A 592 28.33 13.72 1.80
C GLY A 592 27.69 13.48 0.44
N ASP A 593 28.51 13.11 -0.55
CA ASP A 593 28.03 12.77 -1.88
C ASP A 593 27.08 11.56 -1.82
N ASN A 594 25.80 11.81 -1.92
CA ASN A 594 24.75 10.79 -1.92
C ASN A 594 24.58 10.00 -0.61
N TYR A 595 24.91 10.58 0.53
CA TYR A 595 24.68 9.95 1.83
C TYR A 595 24.56 10.97 2.95
N LEU A 596 23.90 10.55 4.03
CA LEU A 596 23.84 11.25 5.31
C LEU A 596 24.48 10.36 6.38
N TYR A 597 25.37 10.92 7.17
CA TYR A 597 26.07 10.22 8.25
C TYR A 597 25.73 10.84 9.59
N PHE A 598 25.57 9.98 10.61
CA PHE A 598 25.38 10.38 12.01
C PHE A 598 26.37 9.66 12.92
N ASP A 599 26.83 10.36 13.96
CA ASP A 599 27.35 9.73 15.17
C ASP A 599 26.20 9.40 16.13
N ARG A 600 26.14 8.16 16.60
CA ARG A 600 25.21 7.75 17.64
C ARG A 600 25.91 7.55 18.98
N THR A 601 25.23 7.89 20.06
CA THR A 601 25.69 7.67 21.44
C THR A 601 25.16 6.33 21.93
N ILE A 602 26.07 5.37 22.21
CA ILE A 602 25.70 4.03 22.69
C ILE A 602 25.44 4.12 24.20
N ILE A 603 24.22 3.76 24.61
CA ILE A 603 23.76 3.83 25.98
C ILE A 603 23.59 2.42 26.56
N SER A 604 24.22 2.19 27.68
CA SER A 604 24.10 1.00 28.51
C SER A 604 24.51 1.33 29.96
N PRO A 605 24.19 0.51 30.94
CA PRO A 605 24.65 0.73 32.30
C PRO A 605 26.18 0.84 32.39
N ASN A 606 26.93 0.09 31.58
CA ASN A 606 28.40 0.18 31.52
C ASN A 606 28.84 1.53 30.94
N SER A 607 28.21 2.01 29.87
CA SER A 607 28.60 3.31 29.29
C SER A 607 28.25 4.47 30.20
N MET A 608 27.11 4.40 30.93
CA MET A 608 26.69 5.41 31.90
C MET A 608 27.67 5.59 33.06
N ASN A 609 28.49 4.55 33.34
CA ASN A 609 29.55 4.64 34.35
C ASN A 609 30.80 5.35 33.83
N ASN A 610 31.03 5.31 32.53
CA ASN A 610 32.30 5.70 31.92
C ASN A 610 32.22 7.04 31.20
N TYR A 611 30.99 7.49 30.84
CA TYR A 611 30.79 8.69 30.05
C TYR A 611 29.73 9.62 30.66
N ASP A 612 29.81 10.90 30.35
CA ASP A 612 28.85 11.91 30.77
C ASP A 612 27.68 11.99 29.79
N PHE A 613 26.50 11.70 30.30
CA PHE A 613 25.22 11.80 29.57
C PHE A 613 24.31 12.92 30.12
N SER A 614 24.83 13.85 30.94
CA SER A 614 24.03 14.90 31.59
C SER A 614 23.19 15.76 30.62
N ARG A 615 23.60 15.83 29.34
CA ARG A 615 22.82 16.49 28.30
C ARG A 615 21.50 15.75 27.96
N LEU A 616 21.47 14.43 28.16
CA LEU A 616 20.36 13.55 27.84
C LEU A 616 19.49 13.25 29.06
N PHE A 617 20.11 12.85 30.15
CA PHE A 617 19.46 12.45 31.40
C PHE A 617 20.41 12.51 32.58
N ASP A 618 19.86 12.48 33.79
CA ASP A 618 20.63 12.20 34.98
C ASP A 618 20.74 10.68 35.16
N LYS A 619 21.95 10.15 35.19
CA LYS A 619 22.20 8.72 35.36
C LYS A 619 21.66 8.15 36.66
N ASP A 620 21.62 8.97 37.72
CA ASP A 620 21.16 8.54 39.04
C ASP A 620 19.63 8.50 39.12
N ASP A 621 18.92 9.20 38.23
CA ASP A 621 17.49 9.04 38.04
C ASP A 621 17.16 7.79 37.21
N VAL A 622 17.98 7.49 36.21
CA VAL A 622 17.73 6.42 35.24
C VAL A 622 18.09 5.04 35.78
N LEU A 623 19.29 4.89 36.40
CA LEU A 623 19.78 3.58 36.81
C LEU A 623 19.01 3.01 38.00
N ASP A 624 18.65 1.72 37.89
CA ASP A 624 17.97 0.97 38.94
C ASP A 624 18.75 1.03 40.30
N PRO A 625 18.05 1.27 41.41
CA PRO A 625 18.67 1.30 42.74
C PRO A 625 19.51 0.04 43.09
N ILE A 626 19.11 -1.14 42.61
CA ILE A 626 19.84 -2.39 42.79
C ILE A 626 21.23 -2.30 42.13
N ARG A 627 21.33 -1.75 40.95
CA ARG A 627 22.61 -1.54 40.27
C ARG A 627 23.47 -0.55 41.02
N ARG A 628 22.87 0.51 41.59
CA ARG A 628 23.59 1.52 42.37
C ARG A 628 24.14 0.96 43.68
N SER A 629 23.35 0.16 44.40
CA SER A 629 23.75 -0.41 45.68
C SER A 629 24.87 -1.46 45.57
N ARG A 630 25.01 -2.12 44.41
CA ARG A 630 26.04 -3.15 44.17
C ARG A 630 27.37 -2.59 43.67
N ARG A 631 27.49 -1.29 43.50
CA ARG A 631 28.72 -0.57 43.12
C ARG A 631 29.53 -0.08 44.31
N GLN A 632 28.92 -0.07 45.50
CA GLN A 632 29.57 0.22 46.76
C GLN A 632 30.17 -1.06 47.38
#